data_596582200319ac9cf785e1223e97741d
#
_entry.id   596582200319ac9cf785e1223e97741d
#
_cell.length_a   1.000
_cell.length_b   1.000
_cell.length_c   1.000
_cell.angle_alpha   90.00
_cell.angle_beta   90.00
_cell.angle_gamma   90.00
#
_symmetry.space_group_name_H-M   'P 1'
#
loop_
_entity.id
_entity.type
_entity.pdbx_description
1 polymer ?
#
loop_
_entity_poly.entity_id
_entity_poly.type
_entity_poly.pdbx_seq_one_letter_code
_entity_poly.pdbx_strand_id
1 'polypeptide(L)'
;MSLTAKDKKIVTAFFGKVSGKAEDIGNEALSRTLVVYPQTKTYFSHWTDLSPGSAPVKKHGLTVMGGVLDAVTKIDDLTGGLLTLSELHAFTLRVDPANFKIINHNILVVLAMMFPADFTPEVHVSVDKFLAKLALALSEKYR
;
A
#
# COMPACT_ATOMS: atom_id res chain seq x y z
N MET A 1 -11.48 6.94 11.20
CA MET A 1 -12.52 7.62 10.40
C MET A 1 -13.10 6.66 9.39
N SER A 2 -14.41 6.73 9.21
CA SER A 2 -15.09 5.89 8.23
C SER A 2 -14.95 6.44 6.82
N LEU A 3 -14.95 5.55 5.83
CA LEU A 3 -15.04 5.93 4.43
C LEU A 3 -16.49 6.24 4.09
N THR A 4 -16.74 7.45 3.58
CA THR A 4 -18.06 7.83 3.08
C THR A 4 -18.30 7.19 1.71
N ALA A 5 -19.55 7.19 1.26
CA ALA A 5 -19.87 6.75 -0.11
C ALA A 5 -19.06 7.54 -1.15
N LYS A 6 -18.88 8.85 -0.91
CA LYS A 6 -18.07 9.70 -1.76
C LYS A 6 -16.61 9.28 -1.78
N ASP A 7 -16.03 8.99 -0.60
CA ASP A 7 -14.65 8.50 -0.49
C ASP A 7 -14.46 7.22 -1.31
N LYS A 8 -15.37 6.27 -1.19
CA LYS A 8 -15.31 5.00 -1.91
C LYS A 8 -15.34 5.18 -3.42
N LYS A 9 -16.19 6.09 -3.90
CA LYS A 9 -16.27 6.43 -5.33
C LYS A 9 -14.96 7.04 -5.83
N ILE A 10 -14.41 7.98 -5.08
CA ILE A 10 -13.16 8.66 -5.44
C ILE A 10 -12.01 7.66 -5.49
N VAL A 11 -11.87 6.83 -4.47
CA VAL A 11 -10.82 5.81 -4.39
C VAL A 11 -10.92 4.84 -5.56
N THR A 12 -12.11 4.31 -5.82
CA THR A 12 -12.33 3.36 -6.91
C THR A 12 -11.99 3.98 -8.26
N ALA A 13 -12.44 5.21 -8.50
CA ALA A 13 -12.18 5.91 -9.76
C ALA A 13 -10.68 6.21 -9.94
N PHE A 14 -10.02 6.71 -8.89
CA PHE A 14 -8.61 7.04 -8.95
C PHE A 14 -7.74 5.81 -9.21
N PHE A 15 -7.90 4.75 -8.43
CA PHE A 15 -7.13 3.52 -8.63
C PHE A 15 -7.44 2.85 -9.96
N GLY A 16 -8.66 2.99 -10.48
CA GLY A 16 -9.00 2.55 -11.82
C GLY A 16 -8.17 3.23 -12.91
N LYS A 17 -7.86 4.53 -12.72
CA LYS A 17 -7.02 5.28 -13.67
C LYS A 17 -5.56 4.89 -13.62
N VAL A 18 -5.03 4.56 -12.43
CA VAL A 18 -3.59 4.35 -12.24
C VAL A 18 -3.18 2.88 -12.20
N SER A 19 -4.13 1.96 -12.27
CA SER A 19 -3.86 0.51 -12.15
C SER A 19 -2.87 -0.01 -13.19
N GLY A 20 -2.83 0.58 -14.37
CA GLY A 20 -1.87 0.20 -15.42
C GLY A 20 -0.42 0.53 -15.09
N LYS A 21 -0.17 1.34 -14.06
CA LYS A 21 1.15 1.72 -13.59
C LYS A 21 1.50 1.07 -12.24
N ALA A 22 0.82 0.00 -11.86
CA ALA A 22 1.00 -0.65 -10.57
C ALA A 22 2.46 -1.02 -10.29
N GLU A 23 3.17 -1.57 -11.27
CA GLU A 23 4.57 -1.94 -11.11
C GLU A 23 5.45 -0.72 -10.81
N ASP A 24 5.27 0.37 -11.58
CA ASP A 24 6.05 1.59 -11.39
C ASP A 24 5.76 2.22 -10.03
N ILE A 25 4.49 2.28 -9.64
CA ILE A 25 4.08 2.82 -8.33
C ILE A 25 4.70 1.99 -7.20
N GLY A 26 4.55 0.69 -7.27
CA GLY A 26 5.07 -0.22 -6.25
C GLY A 26 6.58 -0.20 -6.15
N ASN A 27 7.28 -0.18 -7.28
CA ASN A 27 8.73 -0.08 -7.31
C ASN A 27 9.22 1.21 -6.65
N GLU A 28 8.64 2.35 -7.02
CA GLU A 28 9.01 3.63 -6.44
C GLU A 28 8.70 3.68 -4.94
N ALA A 29 7.52 3.23 -4.54
CA ALA A 29 7.11 3.27 -3.14
C ALA A 29 8.00 2.38 -2.26
N LEU A 30 8.27 1.15 -2.70
CA LEU A 30 9.10 0.22 -1.94
C LEU A 30 10.55 0.67 -1.93
N SER A 31 11.07 1.16 -3.05
CA SER A 31 12.44 1.72 -3.12
C SER A 31 12.60 2.89 -2.15
N ARG A 32 11.64 3.82 -2.10
CA ARG A 32 11.65 4.92 -1.14
C ARG A 32 11.63 4.41 0.29
N THR A 33 10.78 3.44 0.57
CA THR A 33 10.64 2.87 1.91
C THR A 33 11.97 2.32 2.40
N LEU A 34 12.66 1.56 1.57
CA LEU A 34 13.94 0.95 1.95
C LEU A 34 15.05 1.98 2.15
N VAL A 35 15.04 3.07 1.39
CA VAL A 35 16.05 4.13 1.50
C VAL A 35 15.78 5.05 2.69
N VAL A 36 14.53 5.52 2.82
CA VAL A 36 14.16 6.51 3.84
C VAL A 36 14.02 5.87 5.22
N TYR A 37 13.57 4.62 5.25
CA TYR A 37 13.34 3.86 6.48
C TYR A 37 14.17 2.57 6.44
N PRO A 38 15.50 2.66 6.57
CA PRO A 38 16.39 1.49 6.37
C PRO A 38 16.13 0.33 7.33
N GLN A 39 15.48 0.57 8.46
CA GLN A 39 15.07 -0.50 9.37
C GLN A 39 14.10 -1.49 8.72
N THR A 40 13.39 -1.07 7.66
CA THR A 40 12.46 -1.96 6.95
C THR A 40 13.18 -3.04 6.14
N LYS A 41 14.47 -2.87 5.88
CA LYS A 41 15.28 -3.87 5.16
C LYS A 41 15.31 -5.22 5.87
N THR A 42 15.08 -5.25 7.16
CA THR A 42 15.10 -6.50 7.94
C THR A 42 14.06 -7.52 7.45
N TYR A 43 12.95 -7.06 6.88
CA TYR A 43 11.93 -7.95 6.34
C TYR A 43 12.32 -8.60 5.00
N PHE A 44 13.39 -8.11 4.38
CA PHE A 44 13.82 -8.53 3.04
C PHE A 44 15.29 -8.96 3.03
N SER A 45 15.84 -9.32 4.19
CA SER A 45 17.24 -9.70 4.32
C SER A 45 17.62 -10.94 3.49
N HIS A 46 16.63 -11.74 3.09
CA HIS A 46 16.84 -12.90 2.22
C HIS A 46 17.06 -12.54 0.75
N TRP A 47 16.83 -11.29 0.36
CA TRP A 47 17.12 -10.84 -1.01
C TRP A 47 18.58 -10.43 -1.13
N THR A 48 19.18 -10.74 -2.27
CA THR A 48 20.58 -10.42 -2.53
C THR A 48 20.81 -8.94 -2.86
N ASP A 49 19.78 -8.27 -3.39
CA ASP A 49 19.87 -6.88 -3.82
C ASP A 49 18.62 -6.10 -3.40
N LEU A 50 18.83 -5.11 -2.52
CA LEU A 50 17.77 -4.23 -2.02
C LEU A 50 17.88 -2.83 -2.61
N SER A 51 18.75 -2.62 -3.60
CA SER A 51 18.91 -1.30 -4.20
C SER A 51 17.65 -0.85 -4.94
N PRO A 52 17.41 0.46 -5.04
CA PRO A 52 16.25 0.99 -5.75
C PRO A 52 16.18 0.46 -7.18
N GLY A 53 15.00 -0.05 -7.54
CA GLY A 53 14.76 -0.56 -8.89
C GLY A 53 15.33 -1.94 -9.18
N SER A 54 15.90 -2.63 -8.19
CA SER A 54 16.38 -4.01 -8.38
C SER A 54 15.22 -4.97 -8.68
N ALA A 55 15.51 -6.11 -9.30
CA ALA A 55 14.49 -7.08 -9.68
C ALA A 55 13.62 -7.54 -8.52
N PRO A 56 14.18 -7.90 -7.32
CA PRO A 56 13.35 -8.27 -6.18
C PRO A 56 12.44 -7.12 -5.71
N VAL A 57 12.95 -5.90 -5.70
CA VAL A 57 12.17 -4.72 -5.27
C VAL A 57 11.02 -4.45 -6.22
N LYS A 58 11.28 -4.48 -7.53
CA LYS A 58 10.22 -4.32 -8.55
C LYS A 58 9.13 -5.38 -8.41
N LYS A 59 9.54 -6.63 -8.29
CA LYS A 59 8.61 -7.75 -8.19
C LYS A 59 7.73 -7.64 -6.96
N HIS A 60 8.32 -7.35 -5.81
CA HIS A 60 7.55 -7.24 -4.58
C HIS A 60 6.69 -5.96 -4.57
N GLY A 61 7.20 -4.89 -5.15
CA GLY A 61 6.42 -3.66 -5.31
C GLY A 61 5.14 -3.89 -6.10
N LEU A 62 5.23 -4.67 -7.18
CA LEU A 62 4.04 -5.06 -7.96
C LEU A 62 3.08 -5.90 -7.10
N THR A 63 3.61 -6.84 -6.30
CA THR A 63 2.81 -7.65 -5.39
C THR A 63 2.08 -6.77 -4.36
N VAL A 64 2.78 -5.81 -3.78
CA VAL A 64 2.19 -4.85 -2.82
C VAL A 64 1.05 -4.07 -3.46
N MET A 65 1.28 -3.52 -4.64
CA MET A 65 0.24 -2.76 -5.34
C MET A 65 -0.92 -3.65 -5.80
N GLY A 66 -0.65 -4.90 -6.16
CA GLY A 66 -1.70 -5.88 -6.42
C GLY A 66 -2.61 -6.07 -5.22
N GLY A 67 -2.03 -6.12 -4.03
CA GLY A 67 -2.78 -6.19 -2.77
C GLY A 67 -3.62 -4.93 -2.52
N VAL A 68 -3.06 -3.76 -2.80
CA VAL A 68 -3.79 -2.48 -2.66
C VAL A 68 -4.99 -2.45 -3.62
N LEU A 69 -4.78 -2.81 -4.88
CA LEU A 69 -5.84 -2.84 -5.89
C LEU A 69 -6.92 -3.87 -5.55
N ASP A 70 -6.53 -5.02 -5.04
CA ASP A 70 -7.49 -6.02 -4.56
C ASP A 70 -8.32 -5.47 -3.39
N ALA A 71 -7.68 -4.76 -2.46
CA ALA A 71 -8.37 -4.12 -1.35
C ALA A 71 -9.40 -3.08 -1.82
N VAL A 72 -9.13 -2.38 -2.92
CA VAL A 72 -10.12 -1.46 -3.51
C VAL A 72 -11.39 -2.20 -3.90
N THR A 73 -11.28 -3.42 -4.43
CA THR A 73 -12.45 -4.22 -4.77
C THR A 73 -13.25 -4.69 -3.55
N LYS A 74 -12.61 -4.68 -2.37
CA LYS A 74 -13.19 -5.11 -1.10
C LYS A 74 -13.46 -3.93 -0.15
N ILE A 75 -13.58 -2.74 -0.71
CA ILE A 75 -13.64 -1.48 0.04
C ILE A 75 -14.83 -1.42 1.01
N ASP A 76 -15.90 -2.15 0.73
CA ASP A 76 -17.09 -2.18 1.59
C ASP A 76 -16.92 -3.04 2.84
N ASP A 77 -15.95 -3.96 2.84
CA ASP A 77 -15.66 -4.81 4.00
C ASP A 77 -14.18 -5.21 4.00
N LEU A 78 -13.32 -4.26 4.35
CA LEU A 78 -11.87 -4.49 4.35
C LEU A 78 -11.46 -5.52 5.38
N THR A 79 -12.00 -5.46 6.59
CA THR A 79 -11.64 -6.39 7.66
C THR A 79 -11.94 -7.84 7.28
N GLY A 80 -13.17 -8.10 6.82
CA GLY A 80 -13.57 -9.45 6.40
C GLY A 80 -12.91 -9.86 5.09
N GLY A 81 -12.82 -8.94 4.14
CA GLY A 81 -12.25 -9.22 2.81
C GLY A 81 -10.74 -9.49 2.84
N LEU A 82 -10.03 -8.96 3.84
CA LEU A 82 -8.59 -9.10 3.96
C LEU A 82 -8.16 -9.99 5.13
N LEU A 83 -9.08 -10.78 5.69
CA LEU A 83 -8.80 -11.61 6.86
C LEU A 83 -7.60 -12.54 6.64
N THR A 84 -7.57 -13.27 5.53
CA THR A 84 -6.47 -14.19 5.20
C THR A 84 -5.14 -13.44 5.08
N LEU A 85 -5.16 -12.29 4.43
CA LEU A 85 -3.95 -11.47 4.25
C LEU A 85 -3.48 -10.91 5.60
N SER A 86 -4.39 -10.49 6.47
CA SER A 86 -4.08 -10.02 7.82
C SER A 86 -3.41 -11.13 8.63
N GLU A 87 -3.96 -12.35 8.58
CA GLU A 87 -3.38 -13.51 9.26
C GLU A 87 -1.97 -13.83 8.74
N LEU A 88 -1.78 -13.76 7.42
CA LEU A 88 -0.47 -13.97 6.80
C LEU A 88 0.58 -13.00 7.37
N HIS A 89 0.25 -11.71 7.42
CA HIS A 89 1.18 -10.69 7.90
C HIS A 89 1.44 -10.82 9.41
N ALA A 90 0.41 -11.13 10.20
CA ALA A 90 0.55 -11.23 11.65
C ALA A 90 1.28 -12.49 12.10
N PHE A 91 0.94 -13.64 11.53
CA PHE A 91 1.38 -14.93 12.06
C PHE A 91 2.56 -15.53 11.29
N THR A 92 2.60 -15.36 9.98
CA THR A 92 3.66 -15.92 9.13
C THR A 92 4.78 -14.92 8.90
N LEU A 93 4.46 -13.71 8.46
CA LEU A 93 5.45 -12.67 8.16
C LEU A 93 5.85 -11.87 9.40
N ARG A 94 4.99 -11.82 10.41
CA ARG A 94 5.22 -11.11 11.67
C ARG A 94 5.61 -9.65 11.46
N VAL A 95 4.87 -8.97 10.60
CA VAL A 95 5.12 -7.57 10.27
C VAL A 95 4.57 -6.67 11.36
N ASP A 96 5.42 -5.81 11.93
CA ASP A 96 4.99 -4.79 12.88
C ASP A 96 4.02 -3.84 12.18
N PRO A 97 2.82 -3.60 12.76
CA PRO A 97 1.81 -2.72 12.15
C PRO A 97 2.29 -1.33 11.76
N ALA A 98 3.29 -0.79 12.47
CA ALA A 98 3.87 0.51 12.13
C ALA A 98 4.39 0.55 10.69
N ASN A 99 4.82 -0.58 10.14
CA ASN A 99 5.37 -0.66 8.78
C ASN A 99 4.31 -0.49 7.70
N PHE A 100 3.04 -0.81 8.00
CA PHE A 100 1.95 -0.53 7.06
C PHE A 100 1.77 0.98 6.86
N LYS A 101 1.91 1.76 7.92
CA LYS A 101 1.84 3.22 7.84
C LYS A 101 3.00 3.79 7.04
N ILE A 102 4.17 3.20 7.18
CA ILE A 102 5.38 3.63 6.45
C ILE A 102 5.19 3.41 4.95
N ILE A 103 4.87 2.19 4.53
CA ILE A 103 4.70 1.90 3.10
C ILE A 103 3.52 2.68 2.51
N ASN A 104 2.42 2.81 3.25
CA ASN A 104 1.27 3.56 2.79
C ASN A 104 1.58 5.03 2.59
N HIS A 105 2.36 5.63 3.50
CA HIS A 105 2.82 7.01 3.34
C HIS A 105 3.64 7.17 2.06
N ASN A 106 4.55 6.24 1.79
CA ASN A 106 5.37 6.29 0.59
C ASN A 106 4.56 6.06 -0.68
N ILE A 107 3.54 5.21 -0.63
CA ILE A 107 2.60 5.06 -1.75
C ILE A 107 1.90 6.39 -2.03
N LEU A 108 1.43 7.05 -0.98
CA LEU A 108 0.75 8.35 -1.12
C LEU A 108 1.65 9.40 -1.76
N VAL A 109 2.91 9.48 -1.32
CA VAL A 109 3.90 10.40 -1.88
C VAL A 109 4.12 10.12 -3.36
N VAL A 110 4.29 8.86 -3.72
CA VAL A 110 4.54 8.44 -5.11
C VAL A 110 3.34 8.75 -6.01
N LEU A 111 2.13 8.52 -5.52
CA LEU A 111 0.91 8.85 -6.27
C LEU A 111 0.83 10.35 -6.56
N ALA A 112 1.17 11.19 -5.56
CA ALA A 112 1.19 12.63 -5.74
C ALA A 112 2.24 13.07 -6.76
N MET A 113 3.39 12.41 -6.77
CA MET A 113 4.50 12.72 -7.69
C MET A 113 4.23 12.27 -9.12
N MET A 114 3.68 11.07 -9.29
CA MET A 114 3.47 10.50 -10.63
C MET A 114 2.21 11.00 -11.31
N PHE A 115 1.18 11.36 -10.54
CA PHE A 115 -0.13 11.74 -11.07
C PHE A 115 -0.60 13.08 -10.51
N PRO A 116 0.20 14.16 -10.65
CA PRO A 116 -0.13 15.45 -10.00
C PRO A 116 -1.45 16.06 -10.48
N ALA A 117 -1.84 15.81 -11.73
CA ALA A 117 -3.09 16.34 -12.28
C ALA A 117 -4.32 15.64 -11.71
N ASP A 118 -4.21 14.34 -11.45
CA ASP A 118 -5.31 13.51 -10.93
C ASP A 118 -5.35 13.48 -9.42
N PHE A 119 -4.22 13.66 -8.76
CA PHE A 119 -4.11 13.59 -7.30
C PHE A 119 -4.40 14.94 -6.67
N THR A 120 -5.65 15.36 -6.80
CA THR A 120 -6.15 16.61 -6.21
C THR A 120 -6.23 16.51 -4.68
N PRO A 121 -6.37 17.64 -3.94
CA PRO A 121 -6.58 17.57 -2.50
C PRO A 121 -7.76 16.70 -2.08
N GLU A 122 -8.84 16.70 -2.86
CA GLU A 122 -10.00 15.85 -2.60
C GLU A 122 -9.66 14.37 -2.73
N VAL A 123 -8.95 13.99 -3.78
CA VAL A 123 -8.47 12.62 -3.99
C VAL A 123 -7.49 12.23 -2.88
N HIS A 124 -6.58 13.13 -2.52
CA HIS A 124 -5.62 12.92 -1.46
C HIS A 124 -6.31 12.53 -0.15
N VAL A 125 -7.32 13.28 0.25
CA VAL A 125 -8.07 12.99 1.49
C VAL A 125 -8.68 11.59 1.45
N SER A 126 -9.35 11.23 0.37
CA SER A 126 -10.02 9.94 0.24
C SER A 126 -9.04 8.77 0.18
N VAL A 127 -7.96 8.91 -0.57
CA VAL A 127 -6.93 7.87 -0.69
C VAL A 127 -6.20 7.67 0.65
N ASP A 128 -5.89 8.76 1.36
CA ASP A 128 -5.25 8.69 2.68
C ASP A 128 -6.13 7.93 3.67
N LYS A 129 -7.42 8.24 3.71
CA LYS A 129 -8.39 7.51 4.54
C LYS A 129 -8.43 6.02 4.18
N PHE A 130 -8.46 5.72 2.89
CA PHE A 130 -8.50 4.33 2.43
C PHE A 130 -7.23 3.57 2.88
N LEU A 131 -6.06 4.15 2.68
CA LEU A 131 -4.81 3.51 3.06
C LEU A 131 -4.71 3.33 4.58
N ALA A 132 -5.22 4.29 5.37
CA ALA A 132 -5.29 4.16 6.82
C ALA A 132 -6.20 2.98 7.24
N LYS A 133 -7.34 2.84 6.58
CA LYS A 133 -8.25 1.71 6.81
C LYS A 133 -7.63 0.38 6.40
N LEU A 134 -6.91 0.37 5.30
CA LEU A 134 -6.18 -0.81 4.83
C LEU A 134 -5.12 -1.23 5.85
N ALA A 135 -4.35 -0.29 6.35
CA ALA A 135 -3.34 -0.56 7.38
C ALA A 135 -3.99 -1.16 8.64
N LEU A 136 -5.12 -0.60 9.06
CA LEU A 136 -5.86 -1.11 10.22
C LEU A 136 -6.34 -2.55 9.98
N ALA A 137 -6.92 -2.82 8.82
CA ALA A 137 -7.42 -4.15 8.47
C ALA A 137 -6.29 -5.19 8.43
N LEU A 138 -5.14 -4.84 7.88
CA LEU A 138 -3.98 -5.74 7.83
C LEU A 138 -3.36 -5.96 9.21
N SER A 139 -3.54 -5.03 10.14
CA SER A 139 -3.02 -5.12 11.50
C SER A 139 -3.95 -5.84 12.47
N GLU A 140 -5.16 -6.16 12.05
CA GLU A 140 -6.25 -6.63 12.92
C GLU A 140 -5.87 -7.88 13.72
N LYS A 141 -5.12 -8.80 13.13
CA LYS A 141 -4.72 -10.07 13.77
C LYS A 141 -3.37 -9.99 14.49
N TYR A 142 -2.67 -8.86 14.41
CA TYR A 142 -1.39 -8.69 15.09
C TYR A 142 -1.60 -8.53 16.60
N ARG A 143 -0.81 -9.26 17.39
CA ARG A 143 -0.86 -9.21 18.84
C ARG A 143 0.55 -9.05 19.42
#